data_18a53cb146905cdf102187bcacc98358
#
_entry.id   18a53cb146905cdf102187bcacc98358
#
_cell.length_a   1.000
_cell.length_b   1.000
_cell.length_c   1.000
_cell.angle_alpha   90.00
_cell.angle_beta   90.00
_cell.angle_gamma   90.00
#
_symmetry.space_group_name_H-M   'P 1'
#
loop_
_entity.id
_entity.type
_entity.pdbx_description
1 polymer ?
#
loop_
_entity_poly.entity_id
_entity_poly.type
_entity_poly.pdbx_seq_one_letter_code
_entity_poly.pdbx_strand_id
1 'polypeptide(L)'
;VAKWLYSIGDFAARKAWVIIAIWALLIGGVSASYAAFHGQLKNTFTMPGTETQRLSDELSSRFPDANRGSGQVVVTTGDGSRITDEQKQAFTASLKRLKGEVSSVDAVSDPFETEKQLTDGQKQLTEGKQKVGGAPEQLEDGKKQIADGQRQIDEGKKQVESGQQQVDNGNKQVEAAKKDLDSSQTQVNQAKQRVEDAQKQLDVSKNRLAEEQAKLDASFSQAEAQGSQASVMAPLNQQQEQLNAQRSELNEKQTDLNNKRAEADASQAKLDATRAETTAKQAELEKNQAALNAKKKELEDGQKQLNEKKAELAKAEKDFPTQKEDLDRKEALFNLTSGYRTVSEDGSTAIAAVTFNAKNEEVSAADTTKLMEHFKNADLKGLKVYFDQNIAETSSGGMGAGEIVGVVVALIVLLIMLGTLIAAGLPILMALVGVVVGILGTLSFSSLVDMSSTTYILGMMLGLAVGIDYSLFILNRHCSNLMNGMPMRASIALANGTSGNAVVFAGATVIIALLALNVTGIPFLGYMGDAAALCVFVAVLISVTLTPAVLALIGRKALPNKAWAA
;
A
#
# COMPACT_ATOMS: atom_id res chain seq x y z
N VAL A 1 6.69 -50.58 15.27
CA VAL A 1 5.70 -49.81 14.53
C VAL A 1 4.83 -50.73 13.68
N ALA A 2 5.40 -51.58 12.78
CA ALA A 2 4.64 -52.42 11.86
C ALA A 2 3.62 -53.35 12.50
N LYS A 3 3.95 -54.03 13.64
CA LYS A 3 3.00 -54.87 14.37
C LYS A 3 1.82 -54.10 14.97
N TRP A 4 2.08 -52.89 15.44
CA TRP A 4 1.05 -52.02 15.98
C TRP A 4 0.11 -51.51 14.86
N LEU A 5 0.66 -51.08 13.74
CA LEU A 5 -0.11 -50.70 12.57
C LEU A 5 -0.93 -51.85 11.99
N TYR A 6 -0.38 -53.07 11.99
CA TYR A 6 -1.12 -54.26 11.61
C TYR A 6 -2.35 -54.43 12.52
N SER A 7 -2.17 -54.27 13.85
CA SER A 7 -3.27 -54.38 14.82
C SER A 7 -4.33 -53.29 14.62
N ILE A 8 -3.90 -52.06 14.30
CA ILE A 8 -4.82 -50.98 13.95
C ILE A 8 -5.62 -51.33 12.70
N GLY A 9 -4.97 -51.79 11.64
CA GLY A 9 -5.63 -52.23 10.41
C GLY A 9 -6.64 -53.39 10.65
N ASP A 10 -6.28 -54.37 11.48
CA ASP A 10 -7.18 -55.45 11.86
C ASP A 10 -8.38 -54.96 12.69
N PHE A 11 -8.16 -54.04 13.64
CA PHE A 11 -9.22 -53.39 14.40
C PHE A 11 -10.14 -52.56 13.50
N ALA A 12 -9.57 -51.76 12.59
CA ALA A 12 -10.32 -50.96 11.64
C ALA A 12 -11.20 -51.84 10.72
N ALA A 13 -10.65 -52.97 10.27
CA ALA A 13 -11.39 -53.91 9.47
C ALA A 13 -12.55 -54.58 10.24
N ARG A 14 -12.41 -54.80 11.55
CA ARG A 14 -13.49 -55.37 12.40
C ARG A 14 -14.54 -54.37 12.84
N LYS A 15 -14.12 -53.15 13.14
CA LYS A 15 -14.93 -52.11 13.77
C LYS A 15 -14.92 -50.83 12.97
N ALA A 16 -15.09 -50.93 11.63
CA ALA A 16 -15.04 -49.84 10.70
C ALA A 16 -15.92 -48.63 11.11
N TRP A 17 -17.17 -48.91 11.51
CA TRP A 17 -18.10 -47.88 11.95
C TRP A 17 -17.64 -47.15 13.22
N VAL A 18 -16.89 -47.79 14.11
CA VAL A 18 -16.33 -47.13 15.31
C VAL A 18 -15.27 -46.12 14.90
N ILE A 19 -14.40 -46.49 13.99
CA ILE A 19 -13.36 -45.57 13.47
C ILE A 19 -14.00 -44.37 12.76
N ILE A 20 -15.02 -44.63 11.92
CA ILE A 20 -15.73 -43.55 11.20
C ILE A 20 -16.46 -42.63 12.20
N ALA A 21 -17.09 -43.20 13.26
CA ALA A 21 -17.72 -42.40 14.30
C ALA A 21 -16.72 -41.54 15.08
N ILE A 22 -15.52 -42.08 15.38
CA ILE A 22 -14.44 -41.32 16.02
C ILE A 22 -14.03 -40.15 15.14
N TRP A 23 -13.82 -40.37 13.82
CA TRP A 23 -13.47 -39.30 12.90
C TRP A 23 -14.60 -38.28 12.72
N ALA A 24 -15.84 -38.71 12.69
CA ALA A 24 -17.00 -37.81 12.65
C ALA A 24 -17.07 -36.91 13.91
N LEU A 25 -16.85 -37.48 15.10
CA LEU A 25 -16.74 -36.73 16.34
C LEU A 25 -15.55 -35.76 16.33
N LEU A 26 -14.41 -36.18 15.78
CA LEU A 26 -13.21 -35.35 15.65
C LEU A 26 -13.45 -34.14 14.71
N ILE A 27 -14.06 -34.40 13.55
CA ILE A 27 -14.48 -33.35 12.60
C ILE A 27 -15.45 -32.38 13.30
N GLY A 28 -16.48 -32.90 13.99
CA GLY A 28 -17.42 -32.09 14.75
C GLY A 28 -16.75 -31.25 15.85
N GLY A 29 -15.82 -31.83 16.58
CA GLY A 29 -15.05 -31.15 17.63
C GLY A 29 -14.15 -30.05 17.09
N VAL A 30 -13.42 -30.31 15.98
CA VAL A 30 -12.55 -29.31 15.33
C VAL A 30 -13.39 -28.21 14.70
N SER A 31 -14.56 -28.54 14.12
CA SER A 31 -15.48 -27.54 13.55
C SER A 31 -16.06 -26.63 14.65
N ALA A 32 -16.44 -27.21 15.80
CA ALA A 32 -16.89 -26.43 16.96
C ALA A 32 -15.77 -25.56 17.54
N SER A 33 -14.53 -26.08 17.63
CA SER A 33 -13.35 -25.32 18.02
C SER A 33 -13.10 -24.13 17.08
N TYR A 34 -13.16 -24.37 15.79
CA TYR A 34 -13.05 -23.30 14.80
C TYR A 34 -14.15 -22.24 15.00
N ALA A 35 -15.41 -22.65 15.13
CA ALA A 35 -16.51 -21.71 15.34
C ALA A 35 -16.35 -20.85 16.61
N ALA A 36 -15.75 -21.43 17.67
CA ALA A 36 -15.55 -20.75 18.94
C ALA A 36 -14.29 -19.88 19.02
N PHE A 37 -13.21 -20.26 18.32
CA PHE A 37 -11.87 -19.70 18.52
C PHE A 37 -11.21 -19.16 17.25
N HIS A 38 -11.91 -19.08 16.10
CA HIS A 38 -11.30 -18.49 14.91
C HIS A 38 -11.08 -16.98 15.07
N GLY A 39 -9.90 -16.50 14.71
CA GLY A 39 -9.53 -15.09 14.60
C GLY A 39 -9.53 -14.62 13.15
N GLN A 40 -9.28 -13.35 12.95
CA GLN A 40 -9.08 -12.80 11.60
C GLN A 40 -7.67 -13.14 11.11
N LEU A 41 -7.56 -13.59 9.87
CA LEU A 41 -6.27 -13.82 9.22
C LEU A 41 -5.66 -12.46 8.84
N LYS A 42 -4.39 -12.28 9.15
CA LYS A 42 -3.63 -11.07 8.84
C LYS A 42 -2.79 -11.30 7.59
N ASN A 43 -2.82 -10.36 6.67
CA ASN A 43 -2.02 -10.43 5.43
C ASN A 43 -0.64 -9.76 5.56
N THR A 44 -0.10 -9.66 6.79
CA THR A 44 1.20 -9.05 7.05
C THR A 44 2.29 -10.08 7.24
N PHE A 45 3.41 -9.84 6.56
CA PHE A 45 4.65 -10.57 6.77
C PHE A 45 5.53 -9.78 7.74
N THR A 46 5.40 -10.03 9.04
CA THR A 46 6.28 -9.43 10.04
C THR A 46 7.60 -10.19 10.12
N MET A 47 8.70 -9.46 10.06
CA MET A 47 10.06 -10.00 10.26
C MET A 47 10.70 -9.34 11.49
N PRO A 48 10.34 -9.79 12.70
CA PRO A 48 10.87 -9.21 13.94
C PRO A 48 12.40 -9.22 13.97
N GLY A 49 12.99 -8.12 14.46
CA GLY A 49 14.45 -7.99 14.56
C GLY A 49 15.16 -7.49 13.30
N THR A 50 14.46 -7.29 12.19
CA THR A 50 15.04 -6.68 10.99
C THR A 50 14.97 -5.15 11.06
N GLU A 51 15.92 -4.46 10.40
CA GLU A 51 15.93 -3.01 10.29
C GLU A 51 14.68 -2.49 9.55
N THR A 52 14.23 -3.24 8.56
CA THR A 52 13.00 -2.94 7.79
C THR A 52 11.77 -2.96 8.70
N GLN A 53 11.64 -3.95 9.59
CA GLN A 53 10.52 -4.01 10.54
C GLN A 53 10.57 -2.85 11.52
N ARG A 54 11.75 -2.56 12.09
CA ARG A 54 11.94 -1.41 13.00
C ARG A 54 11.57 -0.08 12.33
N LEU A 55 11.97 0.09 11.06
CA LEU A 55 11.63 1.28 10.28
C LEU A 55 10.12 1.34 9.98
N SER A 56 9.50 0.21 9.69
CA SER A 56 8.04 0.11 9.50
C SER A 56 7.26 0.45 10.77
N ASP A 57 7.74 -0.03 11.93
CA ASP A 57 7.14 0.25 13.24
C ASP A 57 7.30 1.73 13.60
N GLU A 58 8.46 2.32 13.34
CA GLU A 58 8.71 3.77 13.54
C GLU A 58 7.83 4.61 12.61
N LEU A 59 7.69 4.21 11.36
CA LEU A 59 6.78 4.83 10.39
C LEU A 59 5.33 4.78 10.88
N SER A 60 4.86 3.61 11.29
CA SER A 60 3.49 3.42 11.79
C SER A 60 3.21 4.24 13.05
N SER A 61 4.24 4.43 13.90
CA SER A 61 4.11 5.24 15.11
C SER A 61 4.08 6.75 14.83
N ARG A 62 4.87 7.22 13.85
CA ARG A 62 4.95 8.64 13.48
C ARG A 62 3.88 9.05 12.46
N PHE A 63 3.45 8.13 11.62
CA PHE A 63 2.44 8.29 10.58
C PHE A 63 1.38 7.19 10.67
N PRO A 64 0.44 7.28 11.61
CA PRO A 64 -0.59 6.25 11.81
C PRO A 64 -1.40 5.94 10.53
N ASP A 65 -1.57 6.94 9.68
CA ASP A 65 -2.29 6.79 8.40
C ASP A 65 -1.50 6.03 7.33
N ALA A 66 -0.17 5.88 7.49
CA ALA A 66 0.66 5.11 6.57
C ALA A 66 0.38 3.59 6.60
N ASN A 67 -0.30 3.13 7.64
CA ASN A 67 -0.65 1.71 7.84
C ASN A 67 -2.09 1.37 7.43
N ARG A 68 -2.81 2.33 6.83
CA ARG A 68 -4.17 2.09 6.34
C ARG A 68 -4.16 1.16 5.13
N GLY A 69 -5.18 0.30 5.04
CA GLY A 69 -5.40 -0.55 3.89
C GLY A 69 -5.58 0.27 2.61
N SER A 70 -4.89 -0.10 1.56
CA SER A 70 -5.00 0.59 0.27
C SER A 70 -4.96 -0.39 -0.88
N GLY A 71 -5.61 -0.03 -1.97
CA GLY A 71 -5.59 -0.78 -3.19
C GLY A 71 -5.71 0.11 -4.44
N GLN A 72 -5.41 -0.46 -5.61
CA GLN A 72 -5.49 0.24 -6.89
C GLN A 72 -6.62 -0.30 -7.75
N VAL A 73 -7.31 0.66 -8.39
CA VAL A 73 -8.28 0.40 -9.45
C VAL A 73 -7.70 0.94 -10.76
N VAL A 74 -7.43 0.05 -11.68
CA VAL A 74 -6.93 0.38 -13.01
C VAL A 74 -8.08 0.37 -14.00
N VAL A 75 -8.23 1.43 -14.78
CA VAL A 75 -9.20 1.51 -15.87
C VAL A 75 -8.49 1.69 -17.20
N THR A 76 -8.97 1.00 -18.23
CA THR A 76 -8.42 1.09 -19.58
C THR A 76 -9.53 0.98 -20.64
N THR A 77 -9.31 1.57 -21.79
CA THR A 77 -10.18 1.44 -22.95
C THR A 77 -10.13 0.03 -23.57
N GLY A 78 -9.01 -0.70 -23.33
CA GLY A 78 -8.83 -2.07 -23.83
C GLY A 78 -8.49 -2.18 -25.32
N ASP A 79 -8.66 -1.13 -26.10
CA ASP A 79 -8.27 -1.01 -27.52
C ASP A 79 -7.08 -0.07 -27.75
N GLY A 80 -6.56 0.52 -26.65
CA GLY A 80 -5.44 1.48 -26.70
C GLY A 80 -5.87 2.89 -27.09
N SER A 81 -7.14 3.17 -27.30
CA SER A 81 -7.63 4.51 -27.56
C SER A 81 -7.54 5.39 -26.29
N ARG A 82 -7.45 6.70 -26.48
CA ARG A 82 -7.43 7.64 -25.35
C ARG A 82 -8.77 7.65 -24.63
N ILE A 83 -8.76 7.64 -23.30
CA ILE A 83 -9.96 7.78 -22.46
C ILE A 83 -10.64 9.12 -22.77
N THR A 84 -11.90 9.06 -23.16
CA THR A 84 -12.70 10.24 -23.53
C THR A 84 -13.14 11.03 -22.29
N ASP A 85 -13.54 12.29 -22.46
CA ASP A 85 -13.98 13.11 -21.33
C ASP A 85 -15.28 12.59 -20.70
N GLU A 86 -16.14 11.95 -21.49
CA GLU A 86 -17.34 11.26 -20.98
C GLU A 86 -16.96 10.06 -20.09
N GLN A 87 -15.97 9.28 -20.51
CA GLN A 87 -15.43 8.16 -19.73
C GLN A 87 -14.74 8.63 -18.45
N LYS A 88 -13.97 9.72 -18.51
CA LYS A 88 -13.36 10.33 -17.31
C LYS A 88 -14.42 10.77 -16.31
N GLN A 89 -15.47 11.47 -16.78
CA GLN A 89 -16.58 11.90 -15.92
C GLN A 89 -17.31 10.72 -15.30
N ALA A 90 -17.58 9.66 -16.08
CA ALA A 90 -18.25 8.45 -15.60
C ALA A 90 -17.41 7.76 -14.51
N PHE A 91 -16.09 7.64 -14.71
CA PHE A 91 -15.18 7.04 -13.73
C PHE A 91 -15.05 7.90 -12.48
N THR A 92 -14.84 9.20 -12.61
CA THR A 92 -14.81 10.17 -11.49
C THR A 92 -16.11 10.13 -10.68
N ALA A 93 -17.26 10.06 -11.35
CA ALA A 93 -18.55 9.93 -10.67
C ALA A 93 -18.69 8.59 -9.92
N SER A 94 -18.16 7.50 -10.49
CA SER A 94 -18.12 6.19 -9.83
C SER A 94 -17.21 6.23 -8.59
N LEU A 95 -16.02 6.82 -8.69
CA LEU A 95 -15.10 7.00 -7.56
C LEU A 95 -15.75 7.79 -6.40
N LYS A 96 -16.48 8.85 -6.71
CA LYS A 96 -17.19 9.66 -5.70
C LYS A 96 -18.31 8.88 -5.00
N ARG A 97 -19.03 8.02 -5.71
CA ARG A 97 -20.09 7.17 -5.14
C ARG A 97 -19.55 6.05 -4.28
N LEU A 98 -18.36 5.54 -4.60
CA LEU A 98 -17.74 4.42 -3.90
C LEU A 98 -17.66 4.65 -2.38
N LYS A 99 -17.32 5.88 -1.94
CA LYS A 99 -17.25 6.25 -0.53
C LYS A 99 -18.62 6.14 0.19
N GLY A 100 -19.72 6.34 -0.52
CA GLY A 100 -21.08 6.19 0.03
C GLY A 100 -21.59 4.77 0.05
N GLU A 101 -21.10 3.92 -0.86
CA GLU A 101 -21.55 2.52 -1.02
C GLU A 101 -20.71 1.53 -0.22
N VAL A 102 -19.42 1.81 -0.04
CA VAL A 102 -18.49 0.98 0.75
C VAL A 102 -18.03 1.80 1.95
N SER A 103 -18.65 1.56 3.09
CA SER A 103 -18.44 2.35 4.33
C SER A 103 -17.00 2.28 4.87
N SER A 104 -16.25 1.26 4.51
CA SER A 104 -14.83 1.12 4.87
C SER A 104 -13.90 1.95 3.99
N VAL A 105 -14.37 2.53 2.88
CA VAL A 105 -13.58 3.43 2.03
C VAL A 105 -13.50 4.83 2.67
N ASP A 106 -12.30 5.25 3.01
CA ASP A 106 -12.04 6.58 3.58
C ASP A 106 -11.76 7.62 2.50
N ALA A 107 -10.87 7.31 1.59
CA ALA A 107 -10.52 8.22 0.50
C ALA A 107 -10.29 7.50 -0.83
N VAL A 108 -10.52 8.26 -1.90
CA VAL A 108 -10.31 7.80 -3.27
C VAL A 108 -9.59 8.90 -4.04
N SER A 109 -8.49 8.58 -4.73
CA SER A 109 -7.83 9.55 -5.60
C SER A 109 -8.37 9.46 -7.02
N ASP A 110 -8.77 10.60 -7.54
CA ASP A 110 -9.11 10.71 -8.96
C ASP A 110 -7.84 10.90 -9.78
N PRO A 111 -7.51 9.96 -10.69
CA PRO A 111 -6.30 10.05 -11.50
C PRO A 111 -6.28 11.29 -12.42
N PHE A 112 -7.43 11.72 -12.89
CA PHE A 112 -7.53 12.85 -13.81
C PHE A 112 -7.38 14.19 -13.09
N GLU A 113 -7.88 14.30 -11.87
CA GLU A 113 -7.67 15.48 -11.02
C GLU A 113 -6.21 15.60 -10.59
N THR A 114 -5.58 14.47 -10.26
CA THR A 114 -4.15 14.41 -9.95
C THR A 114 -3.29 14.86 -11.14
N GLU A 115 -3.58 14.36 -12.34
CA GLU A 115 -2.88 14.77 -13.56
C GLU A 115 -3.02 16.28 -13.82
N LYS A 116 -4.22 16.82 -13.59
CA LYS A 116 -4.46 18.26 -13.69
C LYS A 116 -3.63 19.03 -12.67
N GLN A 117 -3.59 18.59 -11.41
CA GLN A 117 -2.79 19.25 -10.37
C GLN A 117 -1.28 19.23 -10.70
N LEU A 118 -0.79 18.12 -11.26
CA LEU A 118 0.60 18.04 -11.75
C LEU A 118 0.85 19.04 -12.89
N THR A 119 -0.07 19.14 -13.84
CA THR A 119 0.02 20.08 -14.97
C THR A 119 -0.02 21.53 -14.50
N ASP A 120 -0.92 21.86 -13.58
CA ASP A 120 -1.04 23.20 -12.98
C ASP A 120 0.21 23.54 -12.16
N GLY A 121 0.78 22.57 -11.43
CA GLY A 121 2.04 22.69 -10.72
C GLY A 121 3.21 23.01 -11.67
N GLN A 122 3.28 22.32 -12.81
CA GLN A 122 4.29 22.58 -13.85
C GLN A 122 4.18 23.99 -14.42
N LYS A 123 2.96 24.44 -14.68
CA LYS A 123 2.70 25.80 -15.16
C LYS A 123 3.17 26.84 -14.14
N GLN A 124 2.82 26.66 -12.87
CA GLN A 124 3.27 27.54 -11.78
C GLN A 124 4.80 27.56 -11.64
N LEU A 125 5.46 26.40 -11.81
CA LEU A 125 6.91 26.30 -11.81
C LEU A 125 7.52 27.08 -12.97
N THR A 126 6.94 26.97 -14.17
CA THR A 126 7.40 27.69 -15.37
C THR A 126 7.24 29.21 -15.20
N GLU A 127 6.10 29.64 -14.68
CA GLU A 127 5.86 31.05 -14.37
C GLU A 127 6.80 31.57 -13.27
N GLY A 128 7.06 30.75 -12.25
CA GLY A 128 8.05 31.04 -11.21
C GLY A 128 9.46 31.20 -11.79
N LYS A 129 9.89 30.33 -12.70
CA LYS A 129 11.19 30.41 -13.38
C LYS A 129 11.35 31.69 -14.21
N GLN A 130 10.30 32.11 -14.91
CA GLN A 130 10.34 33.36 -15.65
C GLN A 130 10.49 34.58 -14.74
N LYS A 131 9.78 34.59 -13.60
CA LYS A 131 9.88 35.67 -12.61
C LYS A 131 11.26 35.74 -11.94
N VAL A 132 11.77 34.60 -11.51
CA VAL A 132 13.07 34.51 -10.82
C VAL A 132 14.22 34.71 -11.82
N GLY A 133 14.07 34.20 -13.06
CA GLY A 133 15.10 34.36 -14.12
C GLY A 133 15.34 35.79 -14.54
N GLY A 134 14.32 36.64 -14.52
CA GLY A 134 14.44 38.08 -14.83
C GLY A 134 14.90 38.94 -13.63
N ALA A 135 14.86 38.41 -12.42
CA ALA A 135 15.21 39.16 -11.22
C ALA A 135 16.67 39.62 -11.12
N PRO A 136 17.71 38.81 -11.54
CA PRO A 136 19.09 39.29 -11.52
C PRO A 136 19.32 40.52 -12.38
N GLU A 137 18.73 40.58 -13.57
CA GLU A 137 18.86 41.71 -14.47
C GLU A 137 18.18 42.97 -13.88
N GLN A 138 17.00 42.81 -13.29
CA GLN A 138 16.32 43.87 -12.57
C GLN A 138 17.09 44.38 -11.35
N LEU A 139 17.74 43.46 -10.61
CA LEU A 139 18.60 43.80 -9.49
C LEU A 139 19.85 44.57 -9.93
N GLU A 140 20.47 44.19 -11.05
CA GLU A 140 21.66 44.85 -11.57
C GLU A 140 21.32 46.25 -12.15
N ASP A 141 20.20 46.37 -12.86
CA ASP A 141 19.69 47.67 -13.31
C ASP A 141 19.29 48.57 -12.14
N GLY A 142 18.70 48.00 -11.09
CA GLY A 142 18.43 48.71 -9.84
C GLY A 142 19.72 49.22 -9.17
N LYS A 143 20.80 48.41 -9.14
CA LYS A 143 22.11 48.81 -8.64
C LYS A 143 22.71 49.97 -9.41
N LYS A 144 22.62 49.91 -10.74
CA LYS A 144 23.09 51.02 -11.60
C LYS A 144 22.33 52.30 -11.34
N GLN A 145 20.98 52.23 -11.30
CA GLN A 145 20.14 53.40 -11.00
C GLN A 145 20.44 53.99 -9.61
N ILE A 146 20.73 53.13 -8.62
CA ILE A 146 21.13 53.56 -7.28
C ILE A 146 22.51 54.23 -7.30
N ALA A 147 23.49 53.66 -8.04
CA ALA A 147 24.82 54.25 -8.15
C ALA A 147 24.79 55.63 -8.81
N ASP A 148 24.00 55.77 -9.88
CA ASP A 148 23.85 57.05 -10.59
C ASP A 148 23.09 58.09 -9.74
N GLY A 149 22.02 57.67 -9.03
CA GLY A 149 21.33 58.52 -8.07
C GLY A 149 22.22 58.96 -6.90
N GLN A 150 23.11 58.09 -6.43
CA GLN A 150 24.06 58.40 -5.36
C GLN A 150 25.06 59.48 -5.81
N ARG A 151 25.58 59.40 -7.06
CA ARG A 151 26.47 60.43 -7.61
C ARG A 151 25.78 61.80 -7.66
N GLN A 152 24.50 61.84 -8.13
CA GLN A 152 23.75 63.10 -8.17
C GLN A 152 23.52 63.70 -6.79
N ILE A 153 23.26 62.84 -5.78
CA ILE A 153 23.13 63.27 -4.38
C ILE A 153 24.43 63.75 -3.79
N ASP A 154 25.56 63.07 -4.07
CA ASP A 154 26.89 63.43 -3.55
C ASP A 154 27.37 64.73 -4.20
N GLU A 155 27.04 64.98 -5.46
CA GLU A 155 27.24 66.27 -6.12
C GLU A 155 26.38 67.40 -5.51
N GLY A 156 25.10 67.04 -5.20
CA GLY A 156 24.21 67.95 -4.50
C GLY A 156 24.64 68.28 -3.08
N LYS A 157 25.18 67.31 -2.34
CA LYS A 157 25.74 67.50 -0.98
C LYS A 157 26.84 68.54 -0.94
N LYS A 158 27.75 68.58 -1.94
CA LYS A 158 28.80 69.56 -2.06
C LYS A 158 28.27 70.97 -2.18
N GLN A 159 27.02 71.14 -2.68
CA GLN A 159 26.36 72.43 -2.85
C GLN A 159 25.55 72.90 -1.60
N VAL A 160 25.27 71.97 -0.66
CA VAL A 160 24.37 72.20 0.47
C VAL A 160 25.09 72.10 1.82
N GLU A 161 26.45 72.06 1.86
CA GLU A 161 27.26 71.91 3.09
C GLU A 161 26.93 72.91 4.23
N SER A 162 26.37 74.08 3.91
CA SER A 162 25.98 75.09 4.95
C SER A 162 24.64 74.75 5.68
N GLY A 163 23.88 73.77 5.23
CA GLY A 163 22.59 73.34 5.83
C GLY A 163 22.64 72.07 6.66
N GLN A 164 23.81 71.49 6.86
CA GLN A 164 24.06 70.13 7.42
C GLN A 164 23.43 69.85 8.81
N GLN A 165 23.46 70.84 9.69
CA GLN A 165 22.95 70.62 11.07
C GLN A 165 21.45 70.40 11.17
N GLN A 166 20.63 70.85 10.19
CA GLN A 166 19.18 70.57 10.18
C GLN A 166 18.85 69.20 9.62
N VAL A 167 19.68 68.70 8.69
CA VAL A 167 19.55 67.36 8.06
C VAL A 167 19.86 66.27 9.09
N ASP A 168 20.84 66.47 9.99
CA ASP A 168 21.27 65.45 10.99
C ASP A 168 20.17 65.13 12.01
N ASN A 169 19.30 66.08 12.35
CA ASN A 169 18.18 65.82 13.25
C ASN A 169 17.05 65.00 12.62
N GLY A 170 16.81 65.23 11.31
CA GLY A 170 15.84 64.43 10.56
C GLY A 170 16.29 62.98 10.39
N ASN A 171 17.60 62.76 10.12
CA ASN A 171 18.16 61.44 9.97
C ASN A 171 18.04 60.57 11.23
N LYS A 172 18.12 61.14 12.42
CA LYS A 172 17.94 60.37 13.68
C LYS A 172 16.51 59.84 13.86
N GLN A 173 15.50 60.60 13.44
CA GLN A 173 14.12 60.13 13.48
C GLN A 173 13.81 59.03 12.46
N VAL A 174 14.42 59.10 11.31
CA VAL A 174 14.31 58.05 10.26
C VAL A 174 14.93 56.73 10.70
N GLU A 175 16.09 56.77 11.39
CA GLU A 175 16.75 55.57 11.90
C GLU A 175 15.93 54.83 12.97
N ALA A 176 15.23 55.57 13.84
CA ALA A 176 14.35 54.99 14.84
C ALA A 176 13.18 54.22 14.18
N ALA A 177 12.56 54.85 13.18
CA ALA A 177 11.50 54.19 12.42
C ALA A 177 11.95 52.97 11.63
N LYS A 178 13.17 52.98 11.09
CA LYS A 178 13.79 51.81 10.40
C LYS A 178 13.99 50.64 11.34
N LYS A 179 14.37 50.91 12.61
CA LYS A 179 14.59 49.88 13.62
C LYS A 179 13.32 49.12 13.97
N ASP A 180 12.19 49.82 14.04
CA ASP A 180 10.87 49.21 14.24
C ASP A 180 10.45 48.37 13.00
N LEU A 181 10.77 48.86 11.83
CA LEU A 181 10.51 48.16 10.58
C LEU A 181 11.35 46.89 10.42
N ASP A 182 12.63 46.92 10.81
CA ASP A 182 13.54 45.77 10.76
C ASP A 182 13.11 44.67 11.73
N SER A 183 12.60 45.06 12.91
CA SER A 183 12.00 44.13 13.87
C SER A 183 10.80 43.39 13.26
N SER A 184 9.93 44.12 12.60
CA SER A 184 8.74 43.57 11.95
C SER A 184 9.10 42.72 10.71
N GLN A 185 10.10 43.12 9.95
CA GLN A 185 10.64 42.33 8.82
C GLN A 185 11.19 40.97 9.27
N THR A 186 11.88 40.97 10.42
CA THR A 186 12.41 39.73 11.00
C THR A 186 11.28 38.73 11.33
N GLN A 187 10.16 39.22 11.84
CA GLN A 187 9.01 38.37 12.12
C GLN A 187 8.38 37.77 10.83
N VAL A 188 8.25 38.57 9.80
CA VAL A 188 7.74 38.09 8.49
C VAL A 188 8.68 37.07 7.85
N ASN A 189 10.00 37.30 7.91
CA ASN A 189 10.97 36.36 7.39
C ASN A 189 10.93 35.02 8.13
N GLN A 190 10.77 35.04 9.47
CA GLN A 190 10.60 33.82 10.26
C GLN A 190 9.31 33.06 9.90
N ALA A 191 8.22 33.77 9.62
CA ALA A 191 6.99 33.14 9.17
C ALA A 191 7.16 32.49 7.78
N LYS A 192 7.81 33.16 6.85
CA LYS A 192 8.14 32.61 5.52
C LYS A 192 9.03 31.37 5.59
N GLN A 193 10.05 31.40 6.47
CA GLN A 193 10.92 30.24 6.69
C GLN A 193 10.15 29.02 7.22
N ARG A 194 9.21 29.22 8.17
CA ARG A 194 8.39 28.12 8.69
C ARG A 194 7.50 27.49 7.60
N VAL A 195 6.95 28.32 6.72
CA VAL A 195 6.16 27.84 5.56
C VAL A 195 7.03 27.03 4.60
N GLU A 196 8.25 27.49 4.37
CA GLU A 196 9.22 26.82 3.51
C GLU A 196 9.65 25.45 4.05
N ASP A 197 9.95 25.39 5.36
CA ASP A 197 10.34 24.15 6.02
C ASP A 197 9.19 23.12 6.03
N ALA A 198 7.96 23.61 6.23
CA ALA A 198 6.76 22.78 6.13
C ALA A 198 6.53 22.24 4.71
N GLN A 199 6.85 23.04 3.68
CA GLN A 199 6.78 22.59 2.28
C GLN A 199 7.79 21.47 2.01
N LYS A 200 9.04 21.60 2.51
CA LYS A 200 10.04 20.52 2.40
C LYS A 200 9.55 19.19 2.94
N GLN A 201 8.95 19.24 4.15
CA GLN A 201 8.44 18.03 4.79
C GLN A 201 7.29 17.40 4.00
N LEU A 202 6.40 18.25 3.49
CA LEU A 202 5.27 17.80 2.67
C LEU A 202 5.75 17.16 1.36
N ASP A 203 6.78 17.72 0.79
CA ASP A 203 7.36 17.30 -0.47
C ASP A 203 8.09 15.95 -0.37
N VAL A 204 8.82 15.73 0.73
CA VAL A 204 9.38 14.41 1.06
C VAL A 204 8.27 13.37 1.21
N SER A 205 7.15 13.76 1.85
CA SER A 205 6.00 12.87 2.03
C SER A 205 5.34 12.48 0.69
N LYS A 206 5.21 13.44 -0.24
CA LYS A 206 4.68 13.19 -1.60
C LYS A 206 5.58 12.26 -2.42
N ASN A 207 6.90 12.43 -2.32
CA ASN A 207 7.86 11.56 -3.02
C ASN A 207 7.75 10.12 -2.55
N ARG A 208 7.65 9.94 -1.25
CA ARG A 208 7.50 8.61 -0.67
C ARG A 208 6.21 7.95 -1.12
N LEU A 209 5.10 8.70 -1.11
CA LEU A 209 3.82 8.21 -1.60
C LEU A 209 3.91 7.80 -3.08
N ALA A 210 4.68 8.53 -3.88
CA ALA A 210 4.92 8.22 -5.29
C ALA A 210 5.74 6.93 -5.49
N GLU A 211 6.74 6.70 -4.63
CA GLU A 211 7.51 5.45 -4.65
C GLU A 211 6.64 4.24 -4.25
N GLU A 212 5.79 4.41 -3.24
CA GLU A 212 4.85 3.39 -2.81
C GLU A 212 3.83 3.07 -3.91
N GLN A 213 3.34 4.12 -4.62
CA GLN A 213 2.47 3.96 -5.79
C GLN A 213 3.16 3.17 -6.92
N ALA A 214 4.40 3.53 -7.27
CA ALA A 214 5.14 2.84 -8.33
C ALA A 214 5.37 1.34 -8.00
N LYS A 215 5.61 1.02 -6.73
CA LYS A 215 5.72 -0.37 -6.28
C LYS A 215 4.40 -1.12 -6.42
N LEU A 216 3.32 -0.45 -6.09
CA LEU A 216 1.98 -1.01 -6.17
C LEU A 216 1.55 -1.21 -7.64
N ASP A 217 1.86 -0.26 -8.53
CA ASP A 217 1.63 -0.34 -9.99
C ASP A 217 2.38 -1.54 -10.61
N ALA A 218 3.63 -1.75 -10.17
CA ALA A 218 4.41 -2.92 -10.57
C ALA A 218 3.75 -4.24 -10.10
N SER A 219 3.18 -4.24 -8.89
CA SER A 219 2.47 -5.40 -8.35
C SER A 219 1.17 -5.69 -9.10
N PHE A 220 0.44 -4.66 -9.53
CA PHE A 220 -0.73 -4.79 -10.40
C PHE A 220 -0.36 -5.38 -11.76
N SER A 221 0.65 -4.81 -12.41
CA SER A 221 1.13 -5.28 -13.71
C SER A 221 1.58 -6.75 -13.64
N GLN A 222 2.20 -7.15 -12.54
CA GLN A 222 2.65 -8.52 -12.31
C GLN A 222 1.46 -9.46 -12.07
N ALA A 223 0.46 -9.03 -11.29
CA ALA A 223 -0.75 -9.81 -11.03
C ALA A 223 -1.58 -9.99 -12.30
N GLU A 224 -1.70 -8.96 -13.13
CA GLU A 224 -2.39 -9.00 -14.43
C GLU A 224 -1.69 -9.93 -15.43
N ALA A 225 -0.35 -9.84 -15.53
CA ALA A 225 0.45 -10.71 -16.40
C ALA A 225 0.37 -12.19 -16.00
N GLN A 226 0.07 -12.50 -14.73
CA GLN A 226 -0.08 -13.85 -14.21
C GLN A 226 -1.53 -14.38 -14.29
N GLY A 227 -2.48 -13.61 -14.82
CA GLY A 227 -3.89 -14.01 -14.93
C GLY A 227 -4.55 -14.23 -13.55
N SER A 228 -4.13 -13.46 -12.57
CA SER A 228 -4.48 -13.71 -11.17
C SER A 228 -5.98 -13.55 -10.89
N GLN A 229 -6.52 -14.47 -10.08
CA GLN A 229 -7.93 -14.46 -9.68
C GLN A 229 -8.27 -13.26 -8.77
N ALA A 230 -9.56 -13.02 -8.56
CA ALA A 230 -10.09 -11.95 -7.72
C ALA A 230 -9.47 -11.90 -6.29
N SER A 231 -9.02 -13.04 -5.76
CA SER A 231 -8.35 -13.16 -4.46
C SER A 231 -6.98 -12.49 -4.39
N VAL A 232 -6.28 -12.43 -5.51
CA VAL A 232 -4.96 -11.77 -5.59
C VAL A 232 -5.11 -10.26 -5.79
N MET A 233 -6.18 -9.85 -6.47
CA MET A 233 -6.45 -8.43 -6.76
C MET A 233 -7.09 -7.67 -5.57
N ALA A 234 -7.82 -8.35 -4.68
CA ALA A 234 -8.49 -7.70 -3.54
C ALA A 234 -7.53 -6.97 -2.57
N PRO A 235 -6.42 -7.56 -2.07
CA PRO A 235 -5.48 -6.86 -1.20
C PRO A 235 -4.73 -5.72 -1.91
N LEU A 236 -4.47 -5.82 -3.22
CA LEU A 236 -3.85 -4.73 -3.98
C LEU A 236 -4.81 -3.53 -4.11
N ASN A 237 -6.10 -3.77 -4.34
CA ASN A 237 -7.12 -2.71 -4.34
C ASN A 237 -7.27 -2.05 -2.96
N GLN A 238 -7.14 -2.80 -1.88
CA GLN A 238 -7.14 -2.28 -0.52
C GLN A 238 -5.93 -1.37 -0.24
N GLN A 239 -4.76 -1.74 -0.71
CA GLN A 239 -3.54 -0.95 -0.59
C GLN A 239 -3.64 0.35 -1.42
N GLN A 240 -4.35 0.32 -2.55
CA GLN A 240 -4.65 1.49 -3.36
C GLN A 240 -5.57 2.49 -2.63
N GLU A 241 -6.55 2.02 -1.88
CA GLU A 241 -7.41 2.90 -1.06
C GLU A 241 -6.65 3.61 0.07
N GLN A 242 -5.69 2.96 0.71
CA GLN A 242 -4.85 3.59 1.73
C GLN A 242 -3.94 4.68 1.15
N LEU A 243 -3.33 4.45 0.00
CA LEU A 243 -2.53 5.46 -0.70
C LEU A 243 -3.37 6.67 -1.11
N ASN A 244 -4.67 6.48 -1.35
CA ASN A 244 -5.58 7.57 -1.70
C ASN A 244 -5.94 8.48 -0.52
N ALA A 245 -6.15 7.91 0.68
CA ALA A 245 -6.38 8.71 1.89
C ALA A 245 -5.15 9.53 2.27
N GLN A 246 -3.97 8.93 2.21
CA GLN A 246 -2.71 9.63 2.45
C GLN A 246 -2.53 10.79 1.48
N ARG A 247 -2.91 10.60 0.22
CA ARG A 247 -2.84 11.65 -0.81
C ARG A 247 -3.82 12.78 -0.54
N SER A 248 -5.04 12.45 -0.07
CA SER A 248 -6.03 13.46 0.34
C SER A 248 -5.52 14.30 1.51
N GLU A 249 -4.97 13.67 2.54
CA GLU A 249 -4.37 14.36 3.68
C GLU A 249 -3.19 15.26 3.28
N LEU A 250 -2.32 14.79 2.39
CA LEU A 250 -1.22 15.60 1.85
C LEU A 250 -1.74 16.79 1.03
N ASN A 251 -2.90 16.65 0.37
CA ASN A 251 -3.53 17.76 -0.35
C ASN A 251 -4.17 18.79 0.61
N GLU A 252 -4.77 18.35 1.71
CA GLU A 252 -5.24 19.25 2.77
C GLU A 252 -4.08 20.03 3.40
N LYS A 253 -2.98 19.35 3.72
CA LYS A 253 -1.75 19.99 4.23
C LYS A 253 -1.17 20.98 3.23
N GLN A 254 -1.24 20.68 1.93
CA GLN A 254 -0.84 21.62 0.88
C GLN A 254 -1.74 22.87 0.86
N THR A 255 -3.03 22.67 1.05
CA THR A 255 -4.00 23.78 1.09
C THR A 255 -3.77 24.67 2.33
N ASP A 256 -3.58 24.06 3.50
CA ASP A 256 -3.23 24.79 4.73
C ASP A 256 -1.91 25.57 4.58
N LEU A 257 -0.92 24.96 3.94
CA LEU A 257 0.36 25.60 3.67
C LEU A 257 0.22 26.78 2.70
N ASN A 258 -0.63 26.64 1.69
CA ASN A 258 -0.96 27.74 0.77
C ASN A 258 -1.66 28.89 1.49
N ASN A 259 -2.56 28.59 2.43
CA ASN A 259 -3.23 29.60 3.26
C ASN A 259 -2.23 30.33 4.18
N LYS A 260 -1.35 29.62 4.86
CA LYS A 260 -0.28 30.20 5.69
C LYS A 260 0.70 31.06 4.86
N ARG A 261 0.94 30.67 3.63
CA ARG A 261 1.74 31.45 2.68
C ARG A 261 1.04 32.75 2.33
N ALA A 262 -0.27 32.69 2.03
CA ALA A 262 -1.08 33.87 1.76
C ALA A 262 -1.16 34.83 2.98
N GLU A 263 -1.23 34.30 4.19
CA GLU A 263 -1.17 35.10 5.42
C GLU A 263 0.19 35.79 5.62
N ALA A 264 1.30 35.10 5.31
CA ALA A 264 2.64 35.69 5.36
C ALA A 264 2.81 36.79 4.30
N ASP A 265 2.25 36.60 3.10
CA ASP A 265 2.27 37.60 2.04
C ASP A 265 1.35 38.80 2.35
N ALA A 266 0.20 38.56 2.98
CA ALA A 266 -0.67 39.63 3.47
C ALA A 266 -0.01 40.43 4.62
N SER A 267 0.74 39.76 5.50
CA SER A 267 1.54 40.41 6.55
C SER A 267 2.67 41.25 5.95
N GLN A 268 3.27 40.80 4.85
CA GLN A 268 4.25 41.58 4.09
C GLN A 268 3.62 42.82 3.46
N ALA A 269 2.43 42.67 2.88
CA ALA A 269 1.70 43.82 2.31
C ALA A 269 1.33 44.85 3.39
N LYS A 270 1.00 44.40 4.59
CA LYS A 270 0.75 45.26 5.75
C LYS A 270 2.00 46.01 6.21
N LEU A 271 3.15 45.35 6.18
CA LEU A 271 4.46 45.94 6.46
C LEU A 271 4.82 47.02 5.42
N ASP A 272 4.53 46.73 4.15
CA ASP A 272 4.78 47.69 3.05
C ASP A 272 3.85 48.91 3.15
N ALA A 273 2.61 48.71 3.61
CA ALA A 273 1.67 49.83 3.92
C ALA A 273 2.18 50.69 5.09
N THR A 274 2.67 50.08 6.18
CA THR A 274 3.26 50.80 7.32
C THR A 274 4.54 51.55 6.93
N ARG A 275 5.33 50.98 6.01
CA ARG A 275 6.51 51.62 5.40
C ARG A 275 6.10 52.83 4.58
N ALA A 276 5.03 52.70 3.81
CA ALA A 276 4.48 53.80 3.00
C ALA A 276 3.96 54.93 3.91
N GLU A 277 3.33 54.55 5.07
CA GLU A 277 2.84 55.51 6.04
C GLU A 277 3.98 56.25 6.76
N THR A 278 5.05 55.54 7.13
CA THR A 278 6.27 56.13 7.72
C THR A 278 6.96 57.07 6.74
N THR A 279 6.94 56.71 5.47
CA THR A 279 7.51 57.48 4.38
C THR A 279 6.68 58.76 4.07
N ALA A 280 5.35 58.60 4.07
CA ALA A 280 4.46 59.76 3.90
C ALA A 280 4.61 60.77 5.05
N LYS A 281 4.79 60.27 6.26
CA LYS A 281 5.03 61.08 7.46
C LYS A 281 6.38 61.81 7.40
N GLN A 282 7.40 61.18 6.83
CA GLN A 282 8.70 61.78 6.55
C GLN A 282 8.60 62.92 5.52
N ALA A 283 7.87 62.67 4.44
CA ALA A 283 7.63 63.68 3.39
C ALA A 283 6.85 64.89 3.92
N GLU A 284 5.92 64.65 4.88
CA GLU A 284 5.19 65.71 5.54
C GLU A 284 6.09 66.57 6.43
N LEU A 285 7.00 65.93 7.19
CA LEU A 285 8.05 66.63 7.95
C LEU A 285 9.02 67.40 7.04
N GLU A 286 9.42 66.84 5.92
CA GLU A 286 10.26 67.45 4.91
C GLU A 286 9.54 68.65 4.23
N LYS A 287 8.23 68.53 4.00
CA LYS A 287 7.40 69.60 3.44
C LYS A 287 7.32 70.78 4.41
N ASN A 288 7.32 70.53 5.73
CA ASN A 288 7.37 71.61 6.75
C ASN A 288 8.77 72.20 6.89
N GLN A 289 9.80 71.47 6.63
CA GLN A 289 11.20 71.94 6.64
C GLN A 289 11.65 72.53 5.31
N ALA A 290 10.97 72.16 4.19
CA ALA A 290 11.26 72.60 2.85
C ALA A 290 10.89 74.07 2.55
N ALA A 291 10.22 74.76 3.44
CA ALA A 291 9.98 76.19 3.32
C ALA A 291 11.27 77.05 3.39
N LEU A 292 12.44 76.43 3.73
CA LEU A 292 13.71 77.16 3.93
C LEU A 292 14.66 77.14 2.76
N ASN A 293 14.56 76.23 1.84
CA ASN A 293 15.46 76.22 0.66
C ASN A 293 15.02 75.16 -0.38
N ALA A 294 14.61 75.63 -1.57
CA ALA A 294 14.09 74.77 -2.65
C ALA A 294 15.11 73.66 -3.07
N LYS A 295 16.39 73.98 -2.97
CA LYS A 295 17.48 73.09 -3.33
C LYS A 295 17.69 71.96 -2.31
N LYS A 296 17.30 72.19 -1.03
CA LYS A 296 17.39 71.24 0.04
C LYS A 296 16.27 70.21 -0.07
N LYS A 297 15.07 70.68 -0.48
CA LYS A 297 13.93 69.82 -0.75
C LYS A 297 14.20 68.83 -1.88
N GLU A 298 14.83 69.29 -3.00
CA GLU A 298 15.17 68.44 -4.15
C GLU A 298 16.17 67.35 -3.75
N LEU A 299 17.14 67.69 -2.87
CA LEU A 299 18.16 66.76 -2.39
C LEU A 299 17.58 65.71 -1.42
N GLU A 300 16.67 66.14 -0.53
CA GLU A 300 15.97 65.27 0.41
C GLU A 300 15.01 64.33 -0.31
N ASP A 301 14.29 64.81 -1.32
CA ASP A 301 13.41 63.96 -2.15
C ASP A 301 14.22 62.95 -2.98
N GLY A 302 15.37 63.37 -3.56
CA GLY A 302 16.30 62.50 -4.26
C GLY A 302 16.93 61.43 -3.36
N GLN A 303 17.34 61.83 -2.15
CA GLN A 303 17.91 60.92 -1.14
C GLN A 303 16.84 59.92 -0.68
N LYS A 304 15.59 60.35 -0.55
CA LYS A 304 14.48 59.50 -0.16
C LYS A 304 14.17 58.44 -1.23
N GLN A 305 14.04 58.88 -2.49
CA GLN A 305 13.85 57.94 -3.61
C GLN A 305 15.00 56.92 -3.70
N LEU A 306 16.23 57.36 -3.43
CA LEU A 306 17.40 56.51 -3.42
C LEU A 306 17.35 55.49 -2.26
N ASN A 307 16.90 55.94 -1.08
CA ASN A 307 16.77 55.07 0.08
C ASN A 307 15.62 54.05 -0.07
N GLU A 308 14.51 54.46 -0.65
CA GLU A 308 13.39 53.59 -1.02
C GLU A 308 13.85 52.53 -2.05
N LYS A 309 14.52 52.98 -3.13
CA LYS A 309 15.12 52.06 -4.12
C LYS A 309 16.19 51.14 -3.53
N LYS A 310 17.03 51.64 -2.60
CA LYS A 310 18.00 50.79 -1.86
C LYS A 310 17.31 49.79 -0.97
N ALA A 311 16.25 50.21 -0.26
CA ALA A 311 15.50 49.30 0.63
C ALA A 311 14.73 48.23 -0.16
N GLU A 312 14.12 48.64 -1.28
CA GLU A 312 13.47 47.70 -2.20
C GLU A 312 14.47 46.74 -2.84
N LEU A 313 15.63 47.24 -3.25
CA LEU A 313 16.71 46.44 -3.84
C LEU A 313 17.30 45.48 -2.80
N ALA A 314 17.59 45.97 -1.57
CA ALA A 314 18.12 45.15 -0.49
C ALA A 314 17.12 44.07 -0.04
N LYS A 315 15.82 44.40 -0.06
CA LYS A 315 14.76 43.42 0.16
C LYS A 315 14.71 42.41 -0.98
N ALA A 316 14.71 42.87 -2.23
CA ALA A 316 14.73 41.99 -3.39
C ALA A 316 15.99 41.10 -3.41
N GLU A 317 17.18 41.63 -3.06
CA GLU A 317 18.42 40.86 -2.91
C GLU A 317 18.32 39.82 -1.78
N LYS A 318 17.67 40.16 -0.67
CA LYS A 318 17.49 39.24 0.47
C LYS A 318 16.44 38.17 0.17
N ASP A 319 15.35 38.54 -0.49
CA ASP A 319 14.25 37.64 -0.85
C ASP A 319 14.60 36.76 -2.07
N PHE A 320 15.48 37.25 -2.95
CA PHE A 320 15.89 36.55 -4.18
C PHE A 320 16.53 35.18 -3.90
N PRO A 321 17.53 35.02 -2.99
CA PRO A 321 18.07 33.71 -2.67
C PRO A 321 17.02 32.76 -2.13
N THR A 322 16.11 33.25 -1.26
CA THR A 322 15.03 32.47 -0.70
C THR A 322 14.02 32.04 -1.76
N GLN A 323 13.63 32.97 -2.63
CA GLN A 323 12.73 32.67 -3.76
C GLN A 323 13.38 31.70 -4.75
N LYS A 324 14.68 31.88 -5.02
CA LYS A 324 15.43 30.96 -5.86
C LYS A 324 15.55 29.58 -5.24
N GLU A 325 15.90 29.51 -3.95
CA GLU A 325 15.99 28.24 -3.22
C GLU A 325 14.62 27.52 -3.16
N ASP A 326 13.54 28.27 -2.98
CA ASP A 326 12.16 27.74 -3.00
C ASP A 326 11.79 27.23 -4.40
N LEU A 327 12.20 27.97 -5.43
CA LEU A 327 11.98 27.56 -6.82
C LEU A 327 12.82 26.33 -7.18
N ASP A 328 14.11 26.33 -6.84
CA ASP A 328 15.04 25.21 -7.07
C ASP A 328 14.53 23.95 -6.34
N ARG A 329 13.95 24.12 -5.15
CA ARG A 329 13.33 23.04 -4.38
C ARG A 329 12.05 22.54 -5.00
N LYS A 330 11.16 23.44 -5.44
CA LYS A 330 9.96 23.08 -6.21
C LYS A 330 10.32 22.38 -7.51
N GLU A 331 11.39 22.81 -8.16
CA GLU A 331 11.89 22.17 -9.37
C GLU A 331 12.46 20.78 -9.08
N ALA A 332 13.32 20.65 -8.05
CA ALA A 332 13.85 19.36 -7.63
C ALA A 332 12.71 18.39 -7.27
N LEU A 333 11.70 18.89 -6.57
CA LEU A 333 10.51 18.13 -6.21
C LEU A 333 9.70 17.72 -7.42
N PHE A 334 9.43 18.66 -8.34
CA PHE A 334 8.74 18.38 -9.58
C PHE A 334 9.51 17.35 -10.41
N ASN A 335 10.84 17.45 -10.46
CA ASN A 335 11.68 16.48 -11.16
C ASN A 335 11.62 15.08 -10.50
N LEU A 336 11.52 15.01 -9.17
CA LEU A 336 11.30 13.74 -8.46
C LEU A 336 9.92 13.14 -8.76
N THR A 337 8.91 13.98 -8.94
CA THR A 337 7.55 13.55 -9.31
C THR A 337 7.32 13.44 -10.82
N SER A 338 8.27 13.85 -11.65
CA SER A 338 8.12 13.89 -13.12
C SER A 338 7.91 12.51 -13.75
N GLY A 339 8.32 11.43 -13.06
CA GLY A 339 8.04 10.05 -13.45
C GLY A 339 6.73 9.48 -12.89
N TYR A 340 6.06 10.21 -11.99
CA TYR A 340 4.79 9.79 -11.41
C TYR A 340 3.65 10.14 -12.34
N ARG A 341 2.94 9.13 -12.78
CA ARG A 341 1.77 9.28 -13.64
C ARG A 341 0.61 8.46 -13.10
N THR A 342 -0.54 9.07 -13.03
CA THR A 342 -1.80 8.38 -12.77
C THR A 342 -2.55 8.03 -14.05
N VAL A 343 -2.12 8.61 -15.17
CA VAL A 343 -2.63 8.33 -16.50
C VAL A 343 -1.45 7.97 -17.40
N SER A 344 -1.61 6.97 -18.25
CA SER A 344 -0.59 6.53 -19.22
C SER A 344 -0.29 7.63 -20.25
N GLU A 345 0.87 7.56 -20.91
CA GLU A 345 1.28 8.58 -21.91
C GLU A 345 0.32 8.71 -23.10
N ASP A 346 -0.20 7.56 -23.54
CA ASP A 346 -1.19 7.48 -24.60
C ASP A 346 -2.59 7.90 -24.11
N GLY A 347 -2.79 8.03 -22.81
CA GLY A 347 -4.06 8.36 -22.18
C GLY A 347 -5.09 7.23 -22.22
N SER A 348 -4.67 5.99 -22.52
CA SER A 348 -5.57 4.82 -22.64
C SER A 348 -5.87 4.15 -21.30
N THR A 349 -5.03 4.38 -20.29
CA THR A 349 -5.11 3.72 -18.99
C THR A 349 -4.97 4.74 -17.86
N ALA A 350 -5.75 4.57 -16.80
CA ALA A 350 -5.68 5.40 -15.59
C ALA A 350 -5.74 4.55 -14.33
N ILE A 351 -5.09 5.01 -13.26
CA ILE A 351 -4.95 4.30 -11.99
C ILE A 351 -5.49 5.19 -10.87
N ALA A 352 -6.56 4.74 -10.24
CA ALA A 352 -7.11 5.34 -9.04
C ALA A 352 -6.64 4.59 -7.81
N ALA A 353 -6.28 5.32 -6.76
CA ALA A 353 -5.96 4.76 -5.47
C ALA A 353 -7.18 4.83 -4.54
N VAL A 354 -7.48 3.75 -3.85
CA VAL A 354 -8.57 3.66 -2.87
C VAL A 354 -7.97 3.32 -1.51
N THR A 355 -8.31 4.10 -0.46
CA THR A 355 -7.83 3.88 0.90
C THR A 355 -8.99 3.51 1.79
N PHE A 356 -8.78 2.52 2.65
CA PHE A 356 -9.76 2.09 3.65
C PHE A 356 -9.52 2.79 5.00
N ASN A 357 -10.56 2.92 5.80
CA ASN A 357 -10.49 3.46 7.17
C ASN A 357 -9.97 2.44 8.19
N ALA A 358 -9.69 1.22 7.76
CA ALA A 358 -9.11 0.14 8.55
C ALA A 358 -7.62 -0.03 8.19
N LYS A 359 -6.86 -0.68 9.07
CA LYS A 359 -5.49 -1.10 8.73
C LYS A 359 -5.55 -2.14 7.62
N ASN A 360 -4.44 -2.29 6.89
CA ASN A 360 -4.35 -3.26 5.79
C ASN A 360 -4.80 -4.67 6.21
N GLU A 361 -4.50 -5.04 7.45
CA GLU A 361 -4.79 -6.34 8.05
C GLU A 361 -6.27 -6.54 8.43
N GLU A 362 -7.01 -5.44 8.58
CA GLU A 362 -8.39 -5.41 9.10
C GLU A 362 -9.43 -5.22 7.98
N VAL A 363 -9.02 -4.99 6.73
CA VAL A 363 -9.95 -4.83 5.60
C VAL A 363 -10.63 -6.17 5.30
N SER A 364 -11.94 -6.18 5.36
CA SER A 364 -12.71 -7.40 5.19
C SER A 364 -12.85 -7.81 3.70
N ALA A 365 -12.89 -9.11 3.45
CA ALA A 365 -13.20 -9.66 2.13
C ALA A 365 -14.57 -9.19 1.59
N ALA A 366 -15.51 -8.89 2.48
CA ALA A 366 -16.82 -8.38 2.11
C ALA A 366 -16.73 -6.97 1.50
N ASP A 367 -15.86 -6.11 2.04
CA ASP A 367 -15.69 -4.74 1.57
C ASP A 367 -14.95 -4.68 0.23
N THR A 368 -13.92 -5.50 0.06
CA THR A 368 -13.22 -5.61 -1.23
C THR A 368 -14.10 -6.21 -2.31
N THR A 369 -14.95 -7.18 -1.97
CA THR A 369 -15.95 -7.73 -2.89
C THR A 369 -16.98 -6.67 -3.31
N LYS A 370 -17.53 -5.89 -2.36
CA LYS A 370 -18.44 -4.78 -2.66
C LYS A 370 -17.79 -3.73 -3.56
N LEU A 371 -16.51 -3.41 -3.30
CA LEU A 371 -15.74 -2.49 -4.13
C LEU A 371 -15.63 -3.00 -5.57
N MET A 372 -15.31 -4.28 -5.76
CA MET A 372 -15.24 -4.87 -7.10
C MET A 372 -16.61 -4.89 -7.78
N GLU A 373 -17.68 -5.25 -7.05
CA GLU A 373 -19.05 -5.25 -7.56
C GLU A 373 -19.50 -3.84 -7.95
N HIS A 374 -19.14 -2.81 -7.16
CA HIS A 374 -19.42 -1.43 -7.50
C HIS A 374 -18.91 -1.07 -8.90
N PHE A 375 -17.63 -1.33 -9.18
CA PHE A 375 -17.03 -1.01 -10.48
C PHE A 375 -17.54 -1.95 -11.60
N LYS A 376 -17.83 -3.20 -11.30
CA LYS A 376 -18.38 -4.15 -12.26
C LYS A 376 -19.79 -3.75 -12.73
N ASN A 377 -20.58 -3.16 -11.83
CA ASN A 377 -21.94 -2.72 -12.10
C ASN A 377 -22.02 -1.25 -12.56
N ALA A 378 -20.94 -0.49 -12.49
CA ALA A 378 -20.90 0.90 -12.91
C ALA A 378 -20.94 1.02 -14.44
N ASP A 379 -21.75 1.94 -14.96
CA ASP A 379 -21.72 2.33 -16.38
C ASP A 379 -20.49 3.23 -16.66
N LEU A 380 -19.37 2.61 -16.95
CA LEU A 380 -18.10 3.29 -17.23
C LEU A 380 -17.88 3.56 -18.73
N LYS A 381 -18.94 3.54 -19.53
CA LYS A 381 -18.91 3.86 -20.96
C LYS A 381 -17.88 3.03 -21.76
N GLY A 382 -17.80 1.74 -21.44
CA GLY A 382 -16.92 0.79 -22.14
C GLY A 382 -15.50 0.68 -21.58
N LEU A 383 -15.15 1.39 -20.51
CA LEU A 383 -13.87 1.17 -19.81
C LEU A 383 -13.84 -0.21 -19.15
N LYS A 384 -12.73 -0.90 -19.30
CA LYS A 384 -12.44 -2.13 -18.58
C LYS A 384 -11.80 -1.78 -17.24
N VAL A 385 -12.18 -2.49 -16.18
CA VAL A 385 -11.68 -2.27 -14.83
C VAL A 385 -10.86 -3.48 -14.38
N TYR A 386 -9.72 -3.23 -13.79
CA TYR A 386 -8.85 -4.21 -13.18
C TYR A 386 -8.51 -3.78 -11.75
N PHE A 387 -8.23 -4.75 -10.90
CA PHE A 387 -7.98 -4.54 -9.49
C PHE A 387 -6.63 -5.12 -9.12
N ASP A 388 -5.96 -4.51 -8.16
CA ASP A 388 -4.69 -5.01 -7.68
C ASP A 388 -4.83 -6.26 -6.81
N GLN A 389 -3.68 -6.85 -6.50
CA GLN A 389 -3.63 -8.07 -5.71
C GLN A 389 -4.25 -7.90 -4.31
N ASN A 390 -4.06 -6.74 -3.67
CA ASN A 390 -4.57 -6.49 -2.32
C ASN A 390 -6.11 -6.53 -2.28
N ILE A 391 -6.78 -5.98 -3.32
CA ILE A 391 -8.25 -6.06 -3.45
C ILE A 391 -8.67 -7.48 -3.85
N ALA A 392 -7.96 -8.10 -4.80
CA ALA A 392 -8.34 -9.38 -5.38
C ALA A 392 -8.10 -10.55 -4.42
N GLU A 393 -6.97 -10.61 -3.70
CA GLU A 393 -6.65 -11.69 -2.76
C GLU A 393 -7.57 -11.71 -1.55
N THR A 394 -7.93 -10.55 -1.00
CA THR A 394 -8.83 -10.49 0.15
C THR A 394 -10.23 -11.02 -0.20
N SER A 395 -10.66 -10.93 -1.47
CA SER A 395 -11.97 -11.45 -1.92
C SER A 395 -12.02 -12.96 -2.12
N SER A 396 -10.88 -13.65 -2.23
CA SER A 396 -10.83 -15.06 -2.66
C SER A 396 -10.52 -16.01 -1.50
N GLY A 397 -11.28 -15.98 -0.43
CA GLY A 397 -11.17 -16.94 0.68
C GLY A 397 -11.53 -18.40 0.33
N GLY A 398 -11.44 -18.83 -0.91
CA GLY A 398 -11.82 -20.17 -1.38
C GLY A 398 -10.69 -20.93 -2.10
N MET A 399 -10.91 -22.22 -2.34
CA MET A 399 -10.06 -23.04 -3.20
C MET A 399 -9.90 -22.39 -4.58
N GLY A 400 -8.67 -22.12 -5.00
CA GLY A 400 -8.37 -21.52 -6.29
C GLY A 400 -8.71 -22.46 -7.47
N ALA A 401 -8.84 -21.91 -8.68
CA ALA A 401 -9.07 -22.74 -9.87
C ALA A 401 -7.92 -23.74 -10.10
N GLY A 402 -6.72 -23.39 -9.67
CA GLY A 402 -5.54 -24.28 -9.76
C GLY A 402 -5.69 -25.55 -8.95
N GLU A 403 -6.17 -25.45 -7.71
CA GLU A 403 -6.38 -26.62 -6.84
C GLU A 403 -7.48 -27.54 -7.37
N ILE A 404 -8.57 -26.96 -7.90
CA ILE A 404 -9.66 -27.74 -8.52
C ILE A 404 -9.12 -28.50 -9.75
N VAL A 405 -8.38 -27.83 -10.61
CA VAL A 405 -7.76 -28.46 -11.78
C VAL A 405 -6.78 -29.57 -11.33
N GLY A 406 -5.98 -29.32 -10.30
CA GLY A 406 -5.06 -30.31 -9.72
C GLY A 406 -5.79 -31.55 -9.23
N VAL A 407 -6.89 -31.41 -8.50
CA VAL A 407 -7.72 -32.54 -8.02
C VAL A 407 -8.34 -33.30 -9.19
N VAL A 408 -8.83 -32.60 -10.23
CA VAL A 408 -9.40 -33.25 -11.42
C VAL A 408 -8.34 -34.05 -12.18
N VAL A 409 -7.15 -33.47 -12.37
CA VAL A 409 -6.01 -34.18 -13.00
C VAL A 409 -5.61 -35.40 -12.18
N ALA A 410 -5.49 -35.25 -10.84
CA ALA A 410 -5.20 -36.38 -9.95
C ALA A 410 -6.26 -37.49 -10.07
N LEU A 411 -7.55 -37.13 -10.12
CA LEU A 411 -8.64 -38.11 -10.30
C LEU A 411 -8.49 -38.88 -11.62
N ILE A 412 -8.20 -38.18 -12.73
CA ILE A 412 -7.99 -38.80 -14.04
C ILE A 412 -6.80 -39.79 -14.00
N VAL A 413 -5.68 -39.37 -13.46
CA VAL A 413 -4.48 -40.20 -13.33
C VAL A 413 -4.77 -41.43 -12.46
N LEU A 414 -5.41 -41.24 -11.32
CA LEU A 414 -5.79 -42.35 -10.43
C LEU A 414 -6.80 -43.29 -11.08
N LEU A 415 -7.73 -42.77 -11.88
CA LEU A 415 -8.69 -43.58 -12.62
C LEU A 415 -7.99 -44.47 -13.66
N ILE A 416 -7.00 -43.94 -14.38
CA ILE A 416 -6.19 -44.70 -15.34
C ILE A 416 -5.38 -45.78 -14.62
N MET A 417 -4.77 -45.44 -13.48
CA MET A 417 -3.91 -46.38 -12.74
C MET A 417 -4.69 -47.48 -12.02
N LEU A 418 -5.82 -47.15 -11.37
CA LEU A 418 -6.58 -48.07 -10.51
C LEU A 418 -7.78 -48.73 -11.23
N GLY A 419 -8.17 -48.19 -12.37
CA GLY A 419 -9.19 -48.80 -13.25
C GLY A 419 -10.63 -48.75 -12.72
N THR A 420 -10.90 -48.18 -11.54
CA THR A 420 -12.25 -48.01 -10.99
C THR A 420 -12.42 -46.63 -10.36
N LEU A 421 -13.61 -46.05 -10.52
CA LEU A 421 -13.95 -44.76 -9.92
C LEU A 421 -13.93 -44.81 -8.39
N ILE A 422 -14.30 -45.95 -7.79
CA ILE A 422 -14.30 -46.14 -6.34
C ILE A 422 -12.87 -46.15 -5.80
N ALA A 423 -11.95 -46.88 -6.45
CA ALA A 423 -10.55 -46.90 -6.04
C ALA A 423 -9.87 -45.54 -6.27
N ALA A 424 -10.15 -44.85 -7.38
CA ALA A 424 -9.58 -43.54 -7.69
C ALA A 424 -10.13 -42.45 -6.77
N GLY A 425 -11.41 -42.49 -6.45
CA GLY A 425 -12.07 -41.49 -5.59
C GLY A 425 -11.72 -41.61 -4.10
N LEU A 426 -11.39 -42.82 -3.64
CA LEU A 426 -11.10 -43.07 -2.22
C LEU A 426 -9.89 -42.23 -1.71
N PRO A 427 -8.70 -42.24 -2.31
CA PRO A 427 -7.59 -41.40 -1.86
C PRO A 427 -7.92 -39.90 -1.84
N ILE A 428 -8.65 -39.43 -2.85
CA ILE A 428 -9.07 -38.03 -2.92
C ILE A 428 -10.03 -37.71 -1.78
N LEU A 429 -11.03 -38.56 -1.53
CA LEU A 429 -11.97 -38.38 -0.43
C LEU A 429 -11.24 -38.33 0.92
N MET A 430 -10.30 -39.26 1.15
CA MET A 430 -9.51 -39.31 2.40
C MET A 430 -8.64 -38.03 2.54
N ALA A 431 -8.02 -37.58 1.47
CA ALA A 431 -7.24 -36.36 1.48
C ALA A 431 -8.09 -35.12 1.76
N LEU A 432 -9.28 -35.01 1.14
CA LEU A 432 -10.22 -33.90 1.40
C LEU A 432 -10.66 -33.86 2.88
N VAL A 433 -10.98 -35.03 3.46
CA VAL A 433 -11.31 -35.12 4.90
C VAL A 433 -10.11 -34.65 5.72
N GLY A 434 -8.90 -35.06 5.37
CA GLY A 434 -7.66 -34.66 6.04
C GLY A 434 -7.40 -33.16 5.98
N VAL A 435 -7.59 -32.60 4.81
CA VAL A 435 -7.44 -31.15 4.57
C VAL A 435 -8.45 -30.36 5.40
N VAL A 436 -9.73 -30.77 5.41
CA VAL A 436 -10.75 -30.08 6.21
C VAL A 436 -10.38 -30.10 7.70
N VAL A 437 -9.99 -31.26 8.25
CA VAL A 437 -9.60 -31.37 9.66
C VAL A 437 -8.32 -30.57 9.95
N GLY A 438 -7.33 -30.64 9.06
CA GLY A 438 -6.06 -29.93 9.21
C GLY A 438 -6.23 -28.41 9.16
N ILE A 439 -7.00 -27.91 8.19
CA ILE A 439 -7.28 -26.48 8.05
C ILE A 439 -8.10 -25.96 9.24
N LEU A 440 -9.21 -26.58 9.56
CA LEU A 440 -10.06 -26.16 10.70
C LEU A 440 -9.28 -26.24 12.01
N GLY A 441 -8.41 -27.25 12.17
CA GLY A 441 -7.50 -27.36 13.29
C GLY A 441 -6.53 -26.18 13.35
N THR A 442 -5.87 -25.86 12.24
CA THR A 442 -4.96 -24.70 12.14
C THR A 442 -5.68 -23.39 12.43
N LEU A 443 -6.82 -23.16 11.76
CA LEU A 443 -7.60 -21.94 11.93
C LEU A 443 -8.20 -21.77 13.33
N SER A 444 -8.42 -22.85 14.08
CA SER A 444 -8.84 -22.76 15.48
C SER A 444 -7.80 -22.06 16.37
N PHE A 445 -6.54 -22.00 15.95
CA PHE A 445 -5.48 -21.28 16.67
C PHE A 445 -5.28 -19.85 16.16
N SER A 446 -6.00 -19.41 15.13
CA SER A 446 -5.81 -18.09 14.51
C SER A 446 -6.18 -16.90 15.42
N SER A 447 -6.93 -17.14 16.51
CA SER A 447 -7.16 -16.12 17.55
C SER A 447 -6.00 -15.95 18.54
N LEU A 448 -5.11 -16.95 18.63
CA LEU A 448 -3.98 -16.96 19.56
C LEU A 448 -2.67 -16.53 18.90
N VAL A 449 -2.57 -16.69 17.60
CA VAL A 449 -1.35 -16.43 16.80
C VAL A 449 -1.72 -15.67 15.56
N ASP A 450 -0.96 -14.63 15.23
CA ASP A 450 -1.14 -13.86 14.00
C ASP A 450 -0.76 -14.73 12.79
N MET A 451 -1.78 -15.27 12.12
CA MET A 451 -1.61 -16.14 10.96
C MET A 451 -1.94 -15.41 9.67
N SER A 452 -1.07 -15.57 8.66
CA SER A 452 -1.35 -15.13 7.29
C SER A 452 -2.29 -16.10 6.57
N SER A 453 -3.08 -15.59 5.63
CA SER A 453 -3.88 -16.41 4.71
C SER A 453 -3.05 -17.45 3.94
N THR A 454 -1.79 -17.14 3.64
CA THR A 454 -0.84 -18.07 2.99
C THR A 454 -0.50 -19.28 3.88
N THR A 455 -0.61 -19.15 5.20
CA THR A 455 -0.28 -20.22 6.15
C THR A 455 -1.14 -21.47 5.96
N TYR A 456 -2.46 -21.30 5.87
CA TYR A 456 -3.36 -22.45 5.68
C TYR A 456 -3.35 -22.98 4.25
N ILE A 457 -3.05 -22.15 3.25
CA ILE A 457 -2.95 -22.55 1.83
C ILE A 457 -1.84 -23.59 1.67
N LEU A 458 -0.65 -23.34 2.22
CA LEU A 458 0.45 -24.30 2.16
C LEU A 458 0.07 -25.61 2.88
N GLY A 459 -0.55 -25.51 4.06
CA GLY A 459 -1.04 -26.67 4.77
C GLY A 459 -2.06 -27.48 3.96
N MET A 460 -2.98 -26.80 3.29
CA MET A 460 -3.97 -27.40 2.39
C MET A 460 -3.30 -28.16 1.24
N MET A 461 -2.38 -27.51 0.52
CA MET A 461 -1.70 -28.10 -0.64
C MET A 461 -0.91 -29.34 -0.24
N LEU A 462 -0.12 -29.26 0.83
CA LEU A 462 0.67 -30.39 1.33
C LEU A 462 -0.22 -31.50 1.88
N GLY A 463 -1.26 -31.14 2.67
CA GLY A 463 -2.20 -32.11 3.20
C GLY A 463 -2.96 -32.88 2.11
N LEU A 464 -3.35 -32.20 1.03
CA LEU A 464 -4.00 -32.82 -0.12
C LEU A 464 -3.06 -33.77 -0.85
N ALA A 465 -1.87 -33.29 -1.23
CA ALA A 465 -0.88 -34.09 -1.97
C ALA A 465 -0.46 -35.34 -1.17
N VAL A 466 -0.06 -35.15 0.08
CA VAL A 466 0.39 -36.23 0.97
C VAL A 466 -0.77 -37.17 1.32
N GLY A 467 -1.97 -36.64 1.54
CA GLY A 467 -3.17 -37.42 1.86
C GLY A 467 -3.58 -38.34 0.72
N ILE A 468 -3.54 -37.87 -0.52
CA ILE A 468 -3.78 -38.70 -1.72
C ILE A 468 -2.71 -39.80 -1.80
N ASP A 469 -1.44 -39.42 -1.74
CA ASP A 469 -0.31 -40.33 -1.93
C ASP A 469 -0.30 -41.43 -0.87
N TYR A 470 -0.43 -41.10 0.40
CA TYR A 470 -0.39 -42.06 1.51
C TYR A 470 -1.60 -42.99 1.52
N SER A 471 -2.78 -42.47 1.20
CA SER A 471 -3.98 -43.33 1.07
C SER A 471 -3.85 -44.27 -0.14
N LEU A 472 -3.24 -43.79 -1.23
CA LEU A 472 -2.97 -44.60 -2.42
C LEU A 472 -2.00 -45.76 -2.13
N PHE A 473 -0.95 -45.51 -1.34
CA PHE A 473 0.00 -46.58 -0.97
C PHE A 473 -0.70 -47.74 -0.22
N ILE A 474 -1.57 -47.44 0.71
CA ILE A 474 -2.31 -48.48 1.49
C ILE A 474 -3.33 -49.18 0.60
N LEU A 475 -4.08 -48.40 -0.21
CA LEU A 475 -5.07 -48.94 -1.14
C LEU A 475 -4.42 -49.86 -2.19
N ASN A 476 -3.33 -49.43 -2.83
CA ASN A 476 -2.65 -50.24 -3.83
C ASN A 476 -2.13 -51.54 -3.24
N ARG A 477 -1.55 -51.50 -2.03
CA ARG A 477 -1.10 -52.71 -1.33
C ARG A 477 -2.25 -53.63 -1.02
N HIS A 478 -3.38 -53.07 -0.55
CA HIS A 478 -4.61 -53.83 -0.27
C HIS A 478 -5.13 -54.49 -1.57
N CYS A 479 -5.25 -53.77 -2.66
CA CYS A 479 -5.70 -54.32 -3.95
C CYS A 479 -4.79 -55.45 -4.41
N SER A 480 -3.46 -55.28 -4.32
CA SER A 480 -2.47 -56.30 -4.66
C SER A 480 -2.62 -57.56 -3.82
N ASN A 481 -2.82 -57.40 -2.52
CA ASN A 481 -3.05 -58.54 -1.61
C ASN A 481 -4.35 -59.31 -1.95
N LEU A 482 -5.43 -58.58 -2.29
CA LEU A 482 -6.70 -59.18 -2.68
C LEU A 482 -6.59 -59.94 -4.01
N MET A 483 -5.87 -59.38 -5.00
CA MET A 483 -5.61 -60.06 -6.28
C MET A 483 -4.81 -61.36 -6.09
N ASN A 484 -3.96 -61.45 -5.05
CA ASN A 484 -3.23 -62.63 -4.65
C ASN A 484 -4.08 -63.60 -3.80
N GLY A 485 -5.39 -63.45 -3.73
CA GLY A 485 -6.30 -64.36 -3.05
C GLY A 485 -6.36 -64.19 -1.50
N MET A 486 -5.76 -63.16 -0.94
CA MET A 486 -5.76 -62.95 0.50
C MET A 486 -7.17 -62.54 1.01
N PRO A 487 -7.61 -63.06 2.16
CA PRO A 487 -8.88 -62.64 2.76
C PRO A 487 -8.84 -61.13 3.07
N MET A 488 -9.97 -60.45 2.84
CA MET A 488 -10.10 -59.00 2.94
C MET A 488 -9.50 -58.41 4.22
N ARG A 489 -9.89 -58.97 5.37
CA ARG A 489 -9.43 -58.49 6.68
C ARG A 489 -7.92 -58.65 6.84
N ALA A 490 -7.34 -59.77 6.44
CA ALA A 490 -5.91 -60.01 6.49
C ALA A 490 -5.17 -59.09 5.52
N SER A 491 -5.75 -58.84 4.34
CA SER A 491 -5.23 -57.91 3.32
C SER A 491 -5.17 -56.47 3.87
N ILE A 492 -6.21 -55.96 4.53
CA ILE A 492 -6.22 -54.66 5.14
C ILE A 492 -5.17 -54.54 6.25
N ALA A 493 -5.13 -55.52 7.15
CA ALA A 493 -4.19 -55.54 8.28
C ALA A 493 -2.72 -55.59 7.77
N LEU A 494 -2.45 -56.41 6.76
CA LEU A 494 -1.11 -56.52 6.17
C LEU A 494 -0.73 -55.25 5.38
N ALA A 495 -1.66 -54.65 4.62
CA ALA A 495 -1.41 -53.40 3.92
C ALA A 495 -1.06 -52.26 4.88
N ASN A 496 -1.81 -52.16 6.00
CA ASN A 496 -1.54 -51.17 7.02
C ASN A 496 -0.23 -51.45 7.79
N GLY A 497 0.11 -52.72 8.06
CA GLY A 497 1.36 -53.10 8.71
C GLY A 497 2.60 -52.92 7.84
N THR A 498 2.47 -52.97 6.50
CA THR A 498 3.58 -52.80 5.55
C THR A 498 3.65 -51.40 4.95
N SER A 499 2.70 -51.05 4.07
CA SER A 499 2.65 -49.74 3.46
C SER A 499 2.38 -48.65 4.48
N GLY A 500 1.50 -48.89 5.49
CA GLY A 500 1.26 -47.92 6.56
C GLY A 500 2.52 -47.64 7.39
N ASN A 501 3.40 -48.62 7.57
CA ASN A 501 4.69 -48.39 8.22
C ASN A 501 5.56 -47.41 7.42
N ALA A 502 5.64 -47.56 6.10
CA ALA A 502 6.34 -46.62 5.23
C ALA A 502 5.71 -45.20 5.28
N VAL A 503 4.37 -45.14 5.29
CA VAL A 503 3.61 -43.88 5.41
C VAL A 503 3.93 -43.13 6.71
N VAL A 504 3.97 -43.84 7.85
CA VAL A 504 4.29 -43.24 9.15
C VAL A 504 5.73 -42.70 9.16
N PHE A 505 6.71 -43.44 8.64
CA PHE A 505 8.10 -42.98 8.61
C PHE A 505 8.27 -41.80 7.64
N ALA A 506 7.70 -41.87 6.44
CA ALA A 506 7.73 -40.79 5.48
C ALA A 506 7.04 -39.52 6.01
N GLY A 507 5.85 -39.68 6.61
CA GLY A 507 5.12 -38.58 7.22
C GLY A 507 5.88 -37.95 8.39
N ALA A 508 6.46 -38.76 9.28
CA ALA A 508 7.29 -38.26 10.38
C ALA A 508 8.48 -37.44 9.89
N THR A 509 9.15 -37.88 8.79
CA THR A 509 10.26 -37.14 8.19
C THR A 509 9.81 -35.79 7.65
N VAL A 510 8.66 -35.74 6.95
CA VAL A 510 8.09 -34.51 6.42
C VAL A 510 7.68 -33.57 7.57
N ILE A 511 7.04 -34.08 8.61
CA ILE A 511 6.65 -33.29 9.79
C ILE A 511 7.89 -32.67 10.45
N ILE A 512 8.95 -33.45 10.67
CA ILE A 512 10.20 -32.93 11.26
C ILE A 512 10.80 -31.84 10.38
N ALA A 513 10.84 -32.03 9.07
CA ALA A 513 11.34 -31.04 8.14
C ALA A 513 10.52 -29.73 8.15
N LEU A 514 9.19 -29.84 8.25
CA LEU A 514 8.30 -28.67 8.33
C LEU A 514 8.45 -27.95 9.68
N LEU A 515 8.52 -28.67 10.78
CA LEU A 515 8.75 -28.08 12.11
C LEU A 515 10.13 -27.41 12.23
N ALA A 516 11.13 -27.85 11.44
CA ALA A 516 12.45 -27.24 11.38
C ALA A 516 12.42 -25.80 10.84
N LEU A 517 11.35 -25.37 10.16
CA LEU A 517 11.16 -24.00 9.75
C LEU A 517 11.12 -23.01 10.93
N ASN A 518 10.74 -23.47 12.12
CA ASN A 518 10.82 -22.67 13.35
C ASN A 518 12.24 -22.27 13.73
N VAL A 519 13.26 -23.02 13.29
CA VAL A 519 14.69 -22.70 13.56
C VAL A 519 15.13 -21.43 12.83
N THR A 520 14.43 -21.02 11.79
CA THR A 520 14.74 -19.80 11.03
C THR A 520 14.58 -18.52 11.85
N GLY A 521 13.82 -18.57 12.96
CA GLY A 521 13.48 -17.39 13.77
C GLY A 521 12.52 -16.41 13.09
N ILE A 522 11.95 -16.78 11.94
CA ILE A 522 10.95 -16.00 11.23
C ILE A 522 9.56 -16.56 11.57
N PRO A 523 8.73 -15.85 12.38
CA PRO A 523 7.48 -16.38 12.90
C PRO A 523 6.52 -16.87 11.81
N PHE A 524 6.38 -16.12 10.75
CA PHE A 524 5.52 -16.46 9.62
C PHE A 524 5.91 -17.81 8.97
N LEU A 525 7.23 -18.09 8.79
CA LEU A 525 7.70 -19.37 8.27
C LEU A 525 7.46 -20.50 9.28
N GLY A 526 7.65 -20.22 10.57
CA GLY A 526 7.33 -21.16 11.63
C GLY A 526 5.86 -21.58 11.61
N TYR A 527 4.94 -20.61 11.60
CA TYR A 527 3.50 -20.90 11.55
C TYR A 527 3.08 -21.62 10.26
N MET A 528 3.69 -21.31 9.13
CA MET A 528 3.48 -22.08 7.89
C MET A 528 3.94 -23.53 8.04
N GLY A 529 5.11 -23.73 8.65
CA GLY A 529 5.64 -25.07 8.95
C GLY A 529 4.74 -25.85 9.88
N ASP A 530 4.27 -25.22 10.96
CA ASP A 530 3.41 -25.84 11.95
C ASP A 530 2.05 -26.23 11.38
N ALA A 531 1.43 -25.34 10.60
CA ALA A 531 0.18 -25.61 9.90
C ALA A 531 0.30 -26.76 8.90
N ALA A 532 1.36 -26.76 8.11
CA ALA A 532 1.62 -27.83 7.15
C ALA A 532 1.95 -29.15 7.85
N ALA A 533 2.72 -29.12 8.95
CA ALA A 533 3.02 -30.29 9.76
C ALA A 533 1.76 -30.91 10.38
N LEU A 534 0.83 -30.06 10.86
CA LEU A 534 -0.47 -30.51 11.37
C LEU A 534 -1.30 -31.18 10.26
N CYS A 535 -1.38 -30.59 9.07
CA CYS A 535 -2.11 -31.16 7.94
C CYS A 535 -1.51 -32.51 7.52
N VAL A 536 -0.18 -32.63 7.44
CA VAL A 536 0.50 -33.89 7.14
C VAL A 536 0.28 -34.93 8.25
N PHE A 537 0.32 -34.52 9.52
CA PHE A 537 0.04 -35.40 10.64
C PHE A 537 -1.38 -35.98 10.55
N VAL A 538 -2.38 -35.13 10.29
CA VAL A 538 -3.77 -35.58 10.09
C VAL A 538 -3.87 -36.51 8.88
N ALA A 539 -3.20 -36.20 7.77
CA ALA A 539 -3.18 -37.06 6.58
C ALA A 539 -2.60 -38.47 6.89
N VAL A 540 -1.52 -38.55 7.66
CA VAL A 540 -0.94 -39.82 8.12
C VAL A 540 -1.95 -40.59 8.96
N LEU A 541 -2.57 -39.93 9.96
CA LEU A 541 -3.57 -40.56 10.83
C LEU A 541 -4.76 -41.10 10.02
N ILE A 542 -5.28 -40.32 9.08
CA ILE A 542 -6.38 -40.77 8.20
C ILE A 542 -5.94 -41.98 7.37
N SER A 543 -4.77 -41.93 6.82
CA SER A 543 -4.27 -43.02 5.98
C SER A 543 -4.16 -44.33 6.75
N VAL A 544 -3.67 -44.31 8.00
CA VAL A 544 -3.47 -45.53 8.78
C VAL A 544 -4.69 -45.97 9.62
N THR A 545 -5.73 -45.12 9.72
CA THR A 545 -6.93 -45.43 10.50
C THR A 545 -8.22 -45.42 9.69
N LEU A 546 -8.56 -44.27 9.09
CA LEU A 546 -9.82 -44.11 8.35
C LEU A 546 -9.79 -44.86 7.00
N THR A 547 -8.69 -44.81 6.29
CA THR A 547 -8.54 -45.52 5.01
C THR A 547 -8.77 -47.04 5.17
N PRO A 548 -8.13 -47.75 6.11
CA PRO A 548 -8.42 -49.15 6.38
C PRO A 548 -9.90 -49.42 6.75
N ALA A 549 -10.52 -48.54 7.51
CA ALA A 549 -11.92 -48.70 7.91
C ALA A 549 -12.86 -48.56 6.68
N VAL A 550 -12.62 -47.56 5.84
CA VAL A 550 -13.43 -47.35 4.62
C VAL A 550 -13.20 -48.48 3.61
N LEU A 551 -11.96 -48.99 3.48
CA LEU A 551 -11.68 -50.16 2.66
C LEU A 551 -12.46 -51.37 3.10
N ALA A 552 -12.63 -51.58 4.40
CA ALA A 552 -13.44 -52.68 4.95
C ALA A 552 -14.93 -52.58 4.55
N LEU A 553 -15.48 -51.37 4.42
CA LEU A 553 -16.86 -51.14 4.00
C LEU A 553 -17.05 -51.23 2.46
N ILE A 554 -16.08 -50.71 1.71
CA ILE A 554 -16.12 -50.77 0.24
C ILE A 554 -15.96 -52.21 -0.25
N GLY A 555 -15.17 -52.94 0.42
CA GLY A 555 -14.96 -54.35 0.12
C GLY A 555 -14.25 -54.55 -1.19
N ARG A 556 -14.64 -55.58 -1.93
CA ARG A 556 -14.05 -55.93 -3.25
C ARG A 556 -14.40 -54.93 -4.38
N LYS A 557 -15.31 -53.97 -4.13
CA LYS A 557 -15.67 -52.94 -5.14
C LYS A 557 -14.50 -52.01 -5.48
N ALA A 558 -13.42 -52.03 -4.74
CA ALA A 558 -12.18 -51.32 -5.05
C ALA A 558 -11.38 -52.00 -6.22
N LEU A 559 -11.69 -53.27 -6.53
CA LEU A 559 -11.01 -53.99 -7.63
C LEU A 559 -11.67 -53.72 -8.99
N PRO A 560 -10.88 -53.68 -10.08
CA PRO A 560 -11.41 -53.56 -11.43
C PRO A 560 -12.23 -54.82 -11.81
N ASN A 561 -13.32 -54.61 -12.56
CA ASN A 561 -14.22 -55.71 -12.98
C ASN A 561 -13.52 -56.88 -13.66
N LYS A 562 -12.40 -56.65 -14.36
CA LYS A 562 -11.59 -57.70 -14.99
C LYS A 562 -10.89 -58.60 -13.95
N ALA A 563 -10.60 -58.12 -12.76
CA ALA A 563 -9.97 -58.88 -11.70
C ALA A 563 -10.99 -59.77 -10.92
N TRP A 564 -12.29 -59.65 -11.21
CA TRP A 564 -13.36 -60.49 -10.62
C TRP A 564 -13.60 -61.74 -11.47
N ALA A 565 -13.13 -61.78 -12.71
CA ALA A 565 -13.33 -62.86 -13.68
C ALA A 565 -12.18 -63.88 -13.68
N ALA A 566 -11.08 -63.56 -12.97
CA ALA A 566 -9.94 -64.44 -12.73
C ALA A 566 -9.99 -64.99 -11.27
#